data_02ae66ed902098ac80c4ead1108bafe6
#
_entry.id   02ae66ed902098ac80c4ead1108bafe6
#
_cell.length_a   1.000
_cell.length_b   1.000
_cell.length_c   1.000
_cell.angle_alpha   90.00
_cell.angle_beta   90.00
_cell.angle_gamma   90.00
#
_symmetry.space_group_name_H-M   'P 1'
#
loop_
_entity.id
_entity.type
_entity.pdbx_description
1 polymer ?
#
loop_
_entity_poly.entity_id
_entity_poly.type
_entity_poly.pdbx_seq_one_letter_code
_entity_poly.pdbx_strand_id
1 'polypeptide(L)'
;PYVDGAVGPTGGFAIDAARADGYDKLLVVMTRPEGYRKPPMRRHEIEVLQRLYARYPALVQAVVDRPENYNRTVEELEHLRSQGRAYLFRPERMPIANGELRYDRIVTAFEAGLAQARRELPAIEAFLAS
;
A
#
# COMPACT_ATOMS: atom_id res chain seq x y z
N PRO A 1 3.10 -19.93 12.69
CA PRO A 1 3.74 -19.31 11.52
C PRO A 1 3.12 -17.95 11.26
N TYR A 2 3.98 -16.97 10.93
CA TYR A 2 3.56 -15.61 10.61
C TYR A 2 3.71 -15.39 9.11
N VAL A 3 2.87 -14.52 8.54
CA VAL A 3 2.93 -14.08 7.13
C VAL A 3 2.96 -12.56 7.07
N ASP A 4 3.33 -12.00 5.94
CA ASP A 4 3.30 -10.57 5.67
C ASP A 4 1.87 -10.00 5.86
N GLY A 5 1.74 -8.89 6.58
CA GLY A 5 0.46 -8.20 6.80
C GLY A 5 -0.25 -7.78 5.52
N ALA A 6 0.46 -7.69 4.39
CA ALA A 6 -0.12 -7.43 3.09
C ALA A 6 -1.07 -8.53 2.58
N VAL A 7 -1.09 -9.70 3.24
CA VAL A 7 -2.02 -10.81 2.95
C VAL A 7 -3.36 -10.62 3.68
N GLY A 8 -3.44 -9.64 4.57
CA GLY A 8 -4.66 -9.33 5.32
C GLY A 8 -5.76 -8.65 4.47
N PRO A 9 -6.95 -8.46 5.07
CA PRO A 9 -8.16 -7.95 4.38
C PRO A 9 -8.01 -6.51 3.86
N THR A 10 -7.07 -5.74 4.39
CA THR A 10 -6.78 -4.36 3.96
C THR A 10 -5.64 -4.27 2.94
N GLY A 11 -5.12 -5.42 2.47
CA GLY A 11 -4.04 -5.46 1.48
C GLY A 11 -2.70 -4.86 1.96
N GLY A 12 -2.52 -4.73 3.29
CA GLY A 12 -1.29 -4.24 3.92
C GLY A 12 -1.39 -2.83 4.51
N PHE A 13 -2.55 -2.21 4.48
CA PHE A 13 -2.78 -0.93 5.17
C PHE A 13 -3.30 -1.18 6.59
N ALA A 14 -2.77 -0.47 7.58
CA ALA A 14 -3.17 -0.62 8.98
C ALA A 14 -4.40 0.24 9.37
N ILE A 15 -5.31 0.49 8.43
CA ILE A 15 -6.45 1.41 8.65
C ILE A 15 -7.44 0.89 9.70
N ASP A 16 -7.68 -0.43 9.73
CA ASP A 16 -8.59 -1.03 10.71
C ASP A 16 -8.02 -0.92 12.13
N ALA A 17 -6.70 -1.08 12.28
CA ALA A 17 -6.03 -0.89 13.57
C ALA A 17 -6.13 0.58 14.02
N ALA A 18 -5.85 1.54 13.14
CA ALA A 18 -5.96 2.95 13.46
C ALA A 18 -7.40 3.34 13.88
N ARG A 19 -8.41 2.81 13.21
CA ARG A 19 -9.82 3.01 13.59
C ARG A 19 -10.18 2.38 14.92
N ALA A 20 -9.69 1.17 15.18
CA ALA A 20 -9.90 0.50 16.46
C ALA A 20 -9.27 1.28 17.64
N ASP A 21 -8.17 1.98 17.38
CA ASP A 21 -7.51 2.88 18.33
C ASP A 21 -8.19 4.26 18.43
N GLY A 22 -9.28 4.50 17.68
CA GLY A 22 -10.09 5.71 17.75
C GLY A 22 -9.61 6.85 16.85
N TYR A 23 -8.69 6.60 15.92
CA TYR A 23 -8.26 7.60 14.94
C TYR A 23 -9.23 7.66 13.77
N ASP A 24 -9.75 8.86 13.48
CA ASP A 24 -10.66 9.13 12.37
C ASP A 24 -10.01 9.94 11.24
N LYS A 25 -8.80 10.45 11.47
CA LYS A 25 -7.99 11.21 10.52
C LYS A 25 -6.66 10.48 10.26
N LEU A 26 -6.32 10.25 9.00
CA LEU A 26 -5.22 9.37 8.60
C LEU A 26 -4.21 10.08 7.70
N LEU A 27 -2.94 10.07 8.07
CA LEU A 27 -1.81 10.32 7.16
C LEU A 27 -1.31 8.97 6.64
N VAL A 28 -1.46 8.73 5.34
CA VAL A 28 -1.07 7.46 4.72
C VAL A 28 0.09 7.67 3.76
N VAL A 29 1.24 7.07 4.11
CA VAL A 29 2.43 7.08 3.24
C VAL A 29 2.38 5.85 2.34
N MET A 30 2.22 6.08 1.04
CA MET A 30 2.07 5.03 0.04
C MET A 30 3.35 4.85 -0.77
N THR A 31 3.58 3.64 -1.26
CA THR A 31 4.75 3.28 -2.09
C THR A 31 4.42 3.20 -3.58
N ARG A 32 3.22 3.56 -3.97
CA ARG A 32 2.76 3.54 -5.36
C ARG A 32 2.17 4.87 -5.76
N PRO A 33 2.40 5.31 -7.00
CA PRO A 33 1.88 6.60 -7.50
C PRO A 33 0.35 6.58 -7.61
N GLU A 34 -0.21 7.74 -7.80
CA GLU A 34 -1.65 7.90 -8.04
C GLU A 34 -2.09 7.09 -9.27
N GLY A 35 -3.31 6.55 -9.21
CA GLY A 35 -3.88 5.72 -10.27
C GLY A 35 -3.35 4.28 -10.33
N TYR A 36 -2.34 3.92 -9.54
CA TYR A 36 -1.87 2.54 -9.52
C TYR A 36 -2.95 1.60 -8.97
N ARG A 37 -3.13 0.47 -9.67
CA ARG A 37 -3.96 -0.67 -9.23
C ARG A 37 -3.13 -1.95 -9.34
N LYS A 38 -3.24 -2.81 -8.34
CA LYS A 38 -2.62 -4.14 -8.41
C LYS A 38 -3.37 -5.00 -9.43
N PRO A 39 -2.67 -5.58 -10.41
CA PRO A 39 -3.30 -6.53 -11.34
C PRO A 39 -3.68 -7.81 -10.59
N PRO A 40 -4.76 -8.50 -11.00
CA PRO A 40 -5.08 -9.82 -10.47
C PRO A 40 -3.97 -10.83 -10.80
N MET A 41 -3.85 -11.85 -9.95
CA MET A 41 -2.92 -12.94 -10.21
C MET A 41 -3.31 -13.72 -11.48
N ARG A 42 -2.32 -14.15 -12.23
CA ARG A 42 -2.54 -14.98 -13.44
C ARG A 42 -2.89 -16.41 -13.02
N ARG A 43 -3.72 -17.07 -13.83
CA ARG A 43 -4.19 -18.43 -13.54
C ARG A 43 -3.06 -19.41 -13.22
N HIS A 44 -1.99 -19.41 -14.01
CA HIS A 44 -0.85 -20.32 -13.79
C HIS A 44 -0.13 -20.04 -12.45
N GLU A 45 -0.05 -18.76 -12.01
CA GLU A 45 0.53 -18.40 -10.72
C GLU A 45 -0.31 -18.97 -9.57
N ILE A 46 -1.64 -18.90 -9.69
CA ILE A 46 -2.58 -19.48 -8.72
C ILE A 46 -2.42 -21.00 -8.66
N GLU A 47 -2.32 -21.68 -9.81
CA GLU A 47 -2.14 -23.13 -9.88
C GLU A 47 -0.82 -23.58 -9.22
N VAL A 48 0.26 -22.83 -9.44
CA VAL A 48 1.56 -23.08 -8.77
C VAL A 48 1.43 -22.87 -7.26
N LEU A 49 0.80 -21.78 -6.83
CA LEU A 49 0.60 -21.47 -5.42
C LEU A 49 -0.22 -22.56 -4.72
N GLN A 50 -1.30 -23.03 -5.34
CA GLN A 50 -2.14 -24.11 -4.83
C GLN A 50 -1.37 -25.42 -4.64
N ARG A 51 -0.46 -25.75 -5.54
CA ARG A 51 0.39 -26.95 -5.43
C ARG A 51 1.42 -26.83 -4.30
N LEU A 52 2.11 -25.67 -4.23
CA LEU A 52 3.15 -25.44 -3.23
C LEU A 52 2.57 -25.38 -1.81
N TYR A 53 1.39 -24.79 -1.66
CA TYR A 53 0.75 -24.56 -0.36
C TYR A 53 -0.55 -25.34 -0.18
N ALA A 54 -0.63 -26.56 -0.77
CA ALA A 54 -1.83 -27.39 -0.71
C ALA A 54 -2.33 -27.69 0.72
N ARG A 55 -1.42 -27.67 1.71
CA ARG A 55 -1.75 -27.84 3.15
C ARG A 55 -2.35 -26.60 3.80
N TYR A 56 -2.32 -25.47 3.12
CA TYR A 56 -2.72 -24.15 3.66
C TYR A 56 -3.68 -23.42 2.70
N PRO A 57 -4.87 -23.99 2.41
CA PRO A 57 -5.77 -23.41 1.41
C PRO A 57 -6.24 -21.99 1.77
N ALA A 58 -6.40 -21.67 3.05
CA ALA A 58 -6.74 -20.33 3.51
C ALA A 58 -5.63 -19.30 3.19
N LEU A 59 -4.35 -19.69 3.31
CA LEU A 59 -3.23 -18.85 2.91
C LEU A 59 -3.24 -18.60 1.39
N VAL A 60 -3.48 -19.65 0.60
CA VAL A 60 -3.57 -19.52 -0.85
C VAL A 60 -4.66 -18.53 -1.23
N GLN A 61 -5.86 -18.68 -0.65
CA GLN A 61 -6.97 -17.77 -0.91
C GLN A 61 -6.62 -16.32 -0.53
N ALA A 62 -6.05 -16.10 0.65
CA ALA A 62 -5.65 -14.78 1.11
C ALA A 62 -4.60 -14.11 0.19
N VAL A 63 -3.67 -14.88 -0.39
CA VAL A 63 -2.71 -14.37 -1.37
C VAL A 63 -3.39 -14.04 -2.70
N VAL A 64 -4.33 -14.86 -3.14
CA VAL A 64 -5.11 -14.62 -4.37
C VAL A 64 -5.97 -13.36 -4.25
N ASP A 65 -6.58 -13.12 -3.08
CA ASP A 65 -7.45 -11.97 -2.82
C ASP A 65 -6.66 -10.65 -2.57
N ARG A 66 -5.35 -10.75 -2.34
CA ARG A 66 -4.51 -9.59 -2.01
C ARG A 66 -4.61 -8.42 -3.00
N PRO A 67 -4.63 -8.60 -4.34
CA PRO A 67 -4.79 -7.50 -5.28
C PRO A 67 -6.13 -6.77 -5.12
N GLU A 68 -7.21 -7.51 -4.97
CA GLU A 68 -8.55 -6.96 -4.79
C GLU A 68 -8.66 -6.21 -3.46
N ASN A 69 -8.20 -6.82 -2.36
CA ASN A 69 -8.16 -6.19 -1.03
C ASN A 69 -7.37 -4.88 -1.05
N TYR A 70 -6.19 -4.87 -1.69
CA TYR A 70 -5.40 -3.65 -1.85
C TYR A 70 -6.16 -2.57 -2.62
N ASN A 71 -6.75 -2.91 -3.77
CA ASN A 71 -7.45 -1.95 -4.62
C ASN A 71 -8.68 -1.37 -3.92
N ARG A 72 -9.46 -2.20 -3.24
CA ARG A 72 -10.62 -1.78 -2.43
C ARG A 72 -10.20 -0.81 -1.33
N THR A 73 -9.12 -1.10 -0.61
CA THR A 73 -8.61 -0.20 0.44
C THR A 73 -8.11 1.11 -0.13
N VAL A 74 -7.47 1.10 -1.31
CA VAL A 74 -7.07 2.34 -1.99
C VAL A 74 -8.30 3.19 -2.35
N GLU A 75 -9.38 2.60 -2.83
CA GLU A 75 -10.64 3.31 -3.12
C GLU A 75 -11.26 3.91 -1.86
N GLU A 76 -11.25 3.17 -0.75
CA GLU A 76 -11.70 3.68 0.55
C GLU A 76 -10.85 4.86 1.02
N LEU A 77 -9.52 4.78 0.90
CA LEU A 77 -8.61 5.87 1.24
C LEU A 77 -8.83 7.12 0.37
N GLU A 78 -9.11 6.95 -0.93
CA GLU A 78 -9.49 8.07 -1.81
C GLU A 78 -10.81 8.73 -1.37
N HIS A 79 -11.77 7.92 -0.96
CA HIS A 79 -13.02 8.43 -0.43
C HIS A 79 -12.79 9.23 0.87
N LEU A 80 -11.99 8.72 1.81
CA LEU A 80 -11.59 9.44 3.02
C LEU A 80 -10.86 10.75 2.70
N ARG A 81 -9.97 10.73 1.70
CA ARG A 81 -9.28 11.94 1.20
C ARG A 81 -10.29 12.99 0.71
N SER A 82 -11.29 12.58 -0.07
CA SER A 82 -12.31 13.50 -0.58
C SER A 82 -13.15 14.14 0.54
N GLN A 83 -13.23 13.48 1.69
CA GLN A 83 -13.90 13.98 2.89
C GLN A 83 -12.99 14.81 3.82
N GLY A 84 -11.71 15.02 3.46
CA GLY A 84 -10.74 15.69 4.31
C GLY A 84 -10.28 14.86 5.51
N ARG A 85 -10.54 13.54 5.52
CA ARG A 85 -10.22 12.61 6.61
C ARG A 85 -8.94 11.81 6.36
N ALA A 86 -8.38 11.88 5.17
CA ALA A 86 -7.09 11.27 4.87
C ALA A 86 -6.21 12.20 4.05
N TYR A 87 -4.91 12.23 4.38
CA TYR A 87 -3.86 12.76 3.52
C TYR A 87 -3.09 11.59 2.93
N LEU A 88 -3.02 11.48 1.60
CA LEU A 88 -2.35 10.39 0.91
C LEU A 88 -1.03 10.91 0.33
N PHE A 89 0.06 10.70 1.04
CA PHE A 89 1.39 10.97 0.51
C PHE A 89 1.79 9.85 -0.46
N ARG A 90 1.88 10.16 -1.73
CA ARG A 90 2.18 9.21 -2.81
C ARG A 90 3.42 9.65 -3.59
N PRO A 91 4.30 8.74 -3.99
CA PRO A 91 5.41 9.09 -4.84
C PRO A 91 4.90 9.59 -6.20
N GLU A 92 5.37 10.76 -6.63
CA GLU A 92 5.07 11.30 -7.97
C GLU A 92 5.61 10.39 -9.07
N ARG A 93 6.75 9.74 -8.79
CA ARG A 93 7.42 8.80 -9.69
C ARG A 93 7.91 7.58 -8.91
N MET A 94 7.86 6.42 -9.54
CA MET A 94 8.47 5.19 -9.03
C MET A 94 9.65 4.82 -9.91
N PRO A 95 10.87 5.30 -9.60
CA PRO A 95 12.06 5.04 -10.40
C PRO A 95 12.59 3.63 -10.25
N ILE A 96 12.06 2.86 -9.29
CA ILE A 96 12.51 1.49 -8.96
C ILE A 96 11.34 0.51 -9.00
N ALA A 97 11.64 -0.76 -9.35
CA ALA A 97 10.72 -1.88 -9.27
C ALA A 97 10.87 -2.63 -7.94
N ASN A 98 9.93 -3.54 -7.64
CA ASN A 98 10.09 -4.46 -6.52
C ASN A 98 11.33 -5.33 -6.73
N GLY A 99 12.18 -5.44 -5.69
CA GLY A 99 13.41 -6.22 -5.77
C GLY A 99 14.57 -5.51 -6.48
N GLU A 100 14.52 -4.19 -6.67
CA GLU A 100 15.67 -3.43 -7.14
C GLU A 100 16.84 -3.57 -6.17
N LEU A 101 18.00 -3.98 -6.68
CA LEU A 101 19.23 -4.17 -5.91
C LEU A 101 20.32 -3.15 -6.27
N ARG A 102 20.12 -2.34 -7.28
CA ARG A 102 21.09 -1.34 -7.70
C ARG A 102 21.07 -0.15 -6.75
N TYR A 103 22.19 0.03 -6.06
CA TYR A 103 22.34 1.08 -5.05
C TYR A 103 22.07 2.49 -5.59
N ASP A 104 22.59 2.80 -6.77
CA ASP A 104 22.39 4.11 -7.45
C ASP A 104 20.90 4.43 -7.65
N ARG A 105 20.10 3.46 -8.06
CA ARG A 105 18.65 3.62 -8.25
C ARG A 105 17.89 3.75 -6.93
N ILE A 106 18.30 3.00 -5.91
CA ILE A 106 17.72 3.09 -4.57
C ILE A 106 17.97 4.48 -3.98
N VAL A 107 19.19 5.00 -4.08
CA VAL A 107 19.53 6.36 -3.63
C VAL A 107 18.72 7.41 -4.39
N THR A 108 18.63 7.31 -5.73
CA THR A 108 17.82 8.23 -6.54
C THR A 108 16.34 8.23 -6.10
N ALA A 109 15.77 7.05 -5.80
CA ALA A 109 14.40 6.95 -5.31
C ALA A 109 14.22 7.58 -3.93
N PHE A 110 15.19 7.38 -3.03
CA PHE A 110 15.19 7.99 -1.71
C PHE A 110 15.28 9.53 -1.78
N GLU A 111 16.19 10.06 -2.56
CA GLU A 111 16.35 11.50 -2.73
C GLU A 111 15.10 12.16 -3.33
N ALA A 112 14.49 11.51 -4.33
CA ALA A 112 13.23 11.97 -4.90
C ALA A 112 12.10 12.01 -3.87
N GLY A 113 11.97 10.96 -3.07
CA GLY A 113 10.97 10.88 -2.00
C GLY A 113 11.21 11.93 -0.91
N LEU A 114 12.47 12.15 -0.52
CA LEU A 114 12.85 13.16 0.47
C LEU A 114 12.55 14.58 -0.02
N ALA A 115 12.89 14.88 -1.27
CA ALA A 115 12.61 16.18 -1.89
C ALA A 115 11.09 16.43 -1.96
N GLN A 116 10.31 15.44 -2.33
CA GLN A 116 8.84 15.50 -2.34
C GLN A 116 8.29 15.72 -0.93
N ALA A 117 8.74 14.95 0.06
CA ALA A 117 8.28 15.08 1.43
C ALA A 117 8.53 16.48 2.01
N ARG A 118 9.71 17.06 1.76
CA ARG A 118 10.04 18.44 2.16
C ARG A 118 9.11 19.47 1.50
N ARG A 119 8.73 19.26 0.26
CA ARG A 119 7.84 20.14 -0.49
C ARG A 119 6.40 20.09 0.02
N GLU A 120 5.94 18.89 0.41
CA GLU A 120 4.57 18.65 0.88
C GLU A 120 4.41 18.83 2.41
N LEU A 121 5.50 18.94 3.16
CA LEU A 121 5.48 19.04 4.61
C LEU A 121 4.51 20.11 5.15
N PRO A 122 4.47 21.35 4.61
CA PRO A 122 3.53 22.37 5.09
C PRO A 122 2.06 21.96 4.94
N ALA A 123 1.72 21.26 3.84
CA ALA A 123 0.37 20.78 3.61
C ALA A 123 -0.01 19.60 4.55
N ILE A 124 0.96 18.74 4.84
CA ILE A 124 0.81 17.64 5.81
C ILE A 124 0.59 18.22 7.22
N GLU A 125 1.40 19.20 7.63
CA GLU A 125 1.25 19.85 8.94
C GLU A 125 -0.11 20.57 9.08
N ALA A 126 -0.54 21.28 8.04
CA ALA A 126 -1.85 21.92 8.02
C ALA A 126 -3.00 20.89 8.13
N PHE A 127 -2.87 19.77 7.43
CA PHE A 127 -3.84 18.66 7.53
C PHE A 127 -3.90 18.08 8.94
N LEU A 128 -2.76 17.88 9.60
CA LEU A 128 -2.72 17.31 10.95
C LEU A 128 -3.23 18.27 12.02
N ALA A 129 -3.11 19.58 11.78
CA ALA A 129 -3.54 20.63 12.71
C ALA A 129 -5.05 20.98 12.59
N SER A 130 -5.71 20.60 11.49
CA SER A 130 -7.13 20.83 11.26
C SER A 130 -7.98 19.72 11.88
#